data_d4a322da972c423a945a6e48ab7757c0
#
_entry.id   d4a322da972c423a945a6e48ab7757c0
#
_cell.length_a   1.000
_cell.length_b   1.000
_cell.length_c   1.000
_cell.angle_alpha   90.00
_cell.angle_beta   90.00
_cell.angle_gamma   90.00
#
_symmetry.space_group_name_H-M   'P 1'
#
loop_
_entity.id
_entity.type
_entity.pdbx_description
1 polymer ?
#
loop_
_entity_poly.entity_id
_entity_poly.type
_entity_poly.pdbx_seq_one_letter_code
_entity_poly.pdbx_strand_id
1 'polypeptide(L)'
;MVGHLVVPGLTGDLPASLSSAAIEDLLRNELSFNGLVLTDSLGMGAISDRWSIPEAAVMALSAGVDIIMISDPSQVSTLLDWLEESLEVGELNEEMVLNSAEKVFALKNVDPCQFLETIETEIN
;
A
#
# COMPACT_ATOMS: atom_id res chain seq x y z
N MET A 1 -11.45 2.57 1.83
CA MET A 1 -10.38 2.84 2.82
C MET A 1 -10.49 1.85 3.97
N VAL A 2 -9.35 1.29 4.38
CA VAL A 2 -9.29 0.33 5.50
C VAL A 2 -8.66 1.02 6.71
N GLY A 3 -9.41 1.07 7.82
CA GLY A 3 -8.95 1.65 9.08
C GLY A 3 -8.05 0.70 9.88
N HIS A 4 -7.44 1.23 10.94
CA HIS A 4 -6.49 0.50 11.80
C HIS A 4 -7.19 -0.23 12.95
N LEU A 5 -8.33 -0.86 12.67
CA LEU A 5 -9.07 -1.63 13.67
C LEU A 5 -8.43 -3.02 13.85
N VAL A 6 -8.27 -3.44 15.09
CA VAL A 6 -7.93 -4.82 15.42
C VAL A 6 -9.22 -5.61 15.62
N VAL A 7 -9.37 -6.71 14.88
CA VAL A 7 -10.51 -7.62 14.95
C VAL A 7 -10.00 -9.01 15.34
N PRO A 8 -9.92 -9.35 16.63
CA PRO A 8 -9.19 -10.53 17.11
C PRO A 8 -9.60 -11.85 16.46
N GLY A 9 -10.89 -12.01 16.09
CA GLY A 9 -11.41 -13.20 15.40
C GLY A 9 -11.07 -13.28 13.91
N LEU A 10 -10.53 -12.20 13.32
CA LEU A 10 -10.17 -12.12 11.90
C LEU A 10 -8.68 -11.79 11.72
N THR A 11 -8.20 -10.73 12.38
CA THR A 11 -6.86 -10.18 12.14
C THR A 11 -5.82 -10.56 13.20
N GLY A 12 -6.24 -11.29 14.24
CA GLY A 12 -5.40 -11.52 15.42
C GLY A 12 -5.07 -10.20 16.10
N ASP A 13 -3.79 -9.93 16.31
CA ASP A 13 -3.29 -8.69 16.94
C ASP A 13 -2.90 -7.60 15.92
N LEU A 14 -3.11 -7.85 14.63
CA LEU A 14 -2.80 -6.88 13.58
C LEU A 14 -3.97 -5.93 13.32
N PRO A 15 -3.71 -4.65 13.02
CA PRO A 15 -4.70 -3.77 12.41
C PRO A 15 -5.18 -4.33 11.07
N ALA A 16 -6.46 -4.16 10.75
CA ALA A 16 -7.04 -4.66 9.50
C ALA A 16 -6.31 -4.14 8.25
N SER A 17 -5.79 -2.91 8.28
CA SER A 17 -4.97 -2.32 7.22
C SER A 17 -3.62 -2.99 6.97
N LEU A 18 -3.14 -3.83 7.89
CA LEU A 18 -1.88 -4.57 7.81
C LEU A 18 -2.11 -6.10 7.75
N SER A 19 -3.35 -6.55 7.60
CA SER A 19 -3.74 -7.96 7.70
C SER A 19 -4.20 -8.52 6.36
N SER A 20 -3.47 -9.50 5.82
CA SER A 20 -3.89 -10.25 4.64
C SER A 20 -5.23 -10.97 4.85
N ALA A 21 -5.50 -11.47 6.05
CA ALA A 21 -6.79 -12.08 6.37
C ALA A 21 -7.97 -11.11 6.21
N ALA A 22 -7.77 -9.82 6.52
CA ALA A 22 -8.80 -8.81 6.31
C ALA A 22 -8.92 -8.37 4.85
N ILE A 23 -7.79 -8.21 4.16
CA ILE A 23 -7.76 -7.61 2.81
C ILE A 23 -7.87 -8.68 1.74
N GLU A 24 -6.98 -9.68 1.71
CA GLU A 24 -7.02 -10.71 0.68
C GLU A 24 -8.13 -11.73 0.94
N ASP A 25 -8.18 -12.33 2.13
CA ASP A 25 -9.11 -13.43 2.37
C ASP A 25 -10.56 -12.95 2.45
N LEU A 26 -10.85 -11.98 3.33
CA LEU A 26 -12.22 -11.50 3.51
C LEU A 26 -12.64 -10.54 2.38
N LEU A 27 -11.92 -9.43 2.18
CA LEU A 27 -12.38 -8.36 1.29
C LEU A 27 -12.29 -8.76 -0.18
N ARG A 28 -11.13 -9.28 -0.64
CA ARG A 28 -10.92 -9.64 -2.03
C ARG A 28 -11.63 -10.95 -2.39
N ASN A 29 -11.37 -12.02 -1.63
CA ASN A 29 -11.82 -13.35 -1.99
C ASN A 29 -13.27 -13.60 -1.58
N GLU A 30 -13.63 -13.43 -0.30
CA GLU A 30 -14.96 -13.77 0.18
C GLU A 30 -16.02 -12.74 -0.28
N LEU A 31 -15.72 -11.44 -0.16
CA LEU A 31 -16.63 -10.36 -0.56
C LEU A 31 -16.49 -9.93 -2.03
N SER A 32 -15.53 -10.50 -2.77
CA SER A 32 -15.27 -10.22 -4.19
C SER A 32 -15.08 -8.74 -4.51
N PHE A 33 -14.47 -7.96 -3.61
CA PHE A 33 -14.21 -6.55 -3.84
C PHE A 33 -13.02 -6.35 -4.77
N ASN A 34 -13.26 -5.78 -5.95
CA ASN A 34 -12.25 -5.58 -7.00
C ASN A 34 -11.78 -4.12 -7.16
N GLY A 35 -12.26 -3.21 -6.32
CA GLY A 35 -11.84 -1.81 -6.34
C GLY A 35 -10.49 -1.57 -5.67
N LEU A 36 -10.01 -0.32 -5.72
CA LEU A 36 -8.81 0.08 -5.00
C LEU A 36 -9.01 0.04 -3.48
N VAL A 37 -8.00 -0.49 -2.80
CA VAL A 37 -7.91 -0.50 -1.33
C VAL A 37 -6.82 0.47 -0.91
N LEU A 38 -7.18 1.43 -0.06
CA LEU A 38 -6.22 2.36 0.53
C LEU A 38 -6.23 2.26 2.07
N THR A 39 -5.09 2.48 2.69
CA THR A 39 -5.00 2.58 4.16
C THR A 39 -5.60 3.90 4.66
N ASP A 40 -5.95 3.97 5.94
CA ASP A 40 -5.92 5.23 6.68
C ASP A 40 -4.46 5.65 6.91
N SER A 41 -4.22 6.85 7.46
CA SER A 41 -2.86 7.37 7.62
C SER A 41 -1.98 6.48 8.52
N LEU A 42 -0.87 5.99 7.98
CA LEU A 42 0.08 5.15 8.73
C LEU A 42 0.80 5.90 9.87
N GLY A 43 0.71 7.24 9.90
CA GLY A 43 1.23 8.05 11.01
C GLY A 43 0.33 8.08 12.25
N MET A 44 -0.86 7.46 12.21
CA MET A 44 -1.75 7.39 13.38
C MET A 44 -1.20 6.47 14.47
N GLY A 45 -1.44 6.82 15.75
CA GLY A 45 -0.94 6.08 16.92
C GLY A 45 -1.24 4.59 16.91
N ALA A 46 -2.38 4.17 16.35
CA ALA A 46 -2.72 2.76 16.19
C ALA A 46 -1.66 1.95 15.39
N ILE A 47 -0.88 2.63 14.55
CA ILE A 47 0.24 2.07 13.77
C ILE A 47 1.57 2.51 14.39
N SER A 48 1.80 3.83 14.52
CA SER A 48 3.10 4.41 14.88
C SER A 48 3.60 4.06 16.28
N ASP A 49 2.72 3.59 17.17
CA ASP A 49 3.11 3.08 18.49
C ASP A 49 3.82 1.71 18.43
N ARG A 50 3.73 1.00 17.32
CA ARG A 50 4.25 -0.37 17.17
C ARG A 50 5.20 -0.55 15.98
N TRP A 51 5.01 0.22 14.91
CA TRP A 51 5.79 0.11 13.66
C TRP A 51 6.20 1.49 13.17
N SER A 52 7.34 1.57 12.53
CA SER A 52 7.69 2.74 11.71
C SER A 52 6.78 2.81 10.48
N ILE A 53 6.66 3.99 9.87
CA ILE A 53 5.85 4.17 8.65
C ILE A 53 6.35 3.26 7.52
N PRO A 54 7.66 3.14 7.23
CA PRO A 54 8.15 2.23 6.20
C PRO A 54 7.81 0.76 6.47
N GLU A 55 8.01 0.26 7.69
CA GLU A 55 7.63 -1.12 8.04
C GLU A 55 6.13 -1.36 7.84
N ALA A 56 5.29 -0.44 8.33
CA ALA A 56 3.84 -0.54 8.16
C ALA A 56 3.41 -0.48 6.69
N ALA A 57 4.11 0.29 5.86
CA ALA A 57 3.85 0.37 4.42
C ALA A 57 4.15 -0.95 3.71
N VAL A 58 5.30 -1.58 3.98
CA VAL A 58 5.63 -2.90 3.46
C VAL A 58 4.60 -3.94 3.89
N MET A 59 4.21 -3.94 5.17
CA MET A 59 3.16 -4.84 5.69
C MET A 59 1.81 -4.62 4.99
N ALA A 60 1.38 -3.37 4.80
CA ALA A 60 0.12 -3.05 4.16
C ALA A 60 0.09 -3.47 2.69
N LEU A 61 1.15 -3.16 1.92
CA LEU A 61 1.28 -3.58 0.53
C LEU A 61 1.29 -5.11 0.42
N SER A 62 2.06 -5.79 1.28
CA SER A 62 2.09 -7.27 1.34
C SER A 62 0.74 -7.88 1.75
N ALA A 63 -0.10 -7.14 2.47
CA ALA A 63 -1.46 -7.56 2.81
C ALA A 63 -2.50 -7.33 1.70
N GLY A 64 -2.12 -6.73 0.56
CA GLY A 64 -3.00 -6.51 -0.59
C GLY A 64 -3.62 -5.10 -0.69
N VAL A 65 -3.08 -4.13 0.06
CA VAL A 65 -3.43 -2.70 -0.10
C VAL A 65 -2.81 -2.18 -1.39
N ASP A 66 -3.54 -1.33 -2.13
CA ASP A 66 -3.07 -0.74 -3.37
C ASP A 66 -2.47 0.67 -3.16
N ILE A 67 -2.91 1.40 -2.14
CA ILE A 67 -2.49 2.80 -1.89
C ILE A 67 -2.18 3.00 -0.42
N ILE A 68 -0.99 3.50 -0.13
CA ILE A 68 -0.57 3.91 1.21
C ILE A 68 -0.90 5.38 1.43
N MET A 69 -1.52 5.70 2.58
CA MET A 69 -1.74 7.07 2.98
C MET A 69 -0.79 7.47 4.12
N ILE A 70 -0.08 8.58 3.94
CA ILE A 70 0.69 9.25 4.98
C ILE A 70 0.28 10.72 5.05
N SER A 71 0.29 11.29 6.24
CA SER A 71 -0.13 12.68 6.47
C SER A 71 1.03 13.69 6.46
N ASP A 72 2.27 13.22 6.57
CA ASP A 72 3.47 14.06 6.56
C ASP A 72 4.24 13.89 5.24
N PRO A 73 4.17 14.88 4.33
CA PRO A 73 4.87 14.81 3.04
C PRO A 73 6.40 14.70 3.14
N SER A 74 6.99 15.15 4.26
CA SER A 74 8.44 15.09 4.46
C SER A 74 8.98 13.65 4.53
N GLN A 75 8.12 12.68 4.80
CA GLN A 75 8.48 11.27 4.92
C GLN A 75 8.40 10.49 3.60
N VAL A 76 7.91 11.13 2.53
CA VAL A 76 7.69 10.44 1.23
C VAL A 76 9.01 9.91 0.67
N SER A 77 10.07 10.72 0.64
CA SER A 77 11.37 10.30 0.10
C SER A 77 11.92 9.08 0.85
N THR A 78 11.97 9.16 2.18
CA THR A 78 12.44 8.04 3.02
C THR A 78 11.59 6.77 2.84
N LEU A 79 10.28 6.94 2.67
CA LEU A 79 9.37 5.81 2.42
C LEU A 79 9.66 5.18 1.06
N LEU A 80 9.88 5.96 0.00
CA LEU A 80 10.20 5.45 -1.32
C LEU A 80 11.53 4.69 -1.33
N ASP A 81 12.58 5.26 -0.74
CA ASP A 81 13.89 4.60 -0.62
C ASP A 81 13.76 3.22 0.09
N TRP A 82 12.96 3.15 1.15
CA TRP A 82 12.71 1.91 1.88
C TRP A 82 11.92 0.88 1.06
N LEU A 83 10.91 1.32 0.31
CA LEU A 83 10.12 0.43 -0.55
C LEU A 83 10.96 -0.12 -1.71
N GLU A 84 11.84 0.70 -2.31
CA GLU A 84 12.79 0.25 -3.33
C GLU A 84 13.74 -0.82 -2.76
N GLU A 85 14.34 -0.58 -1.60
CA GLU A 85 15.18 -1.56 -0.92
C GLU A 85 14.42 -2.86 -0.62
N SER A 86 13.18 -2.76 -0.15
CA SER A 86 12.33 -3.93 0.16
C SER A 86 11.99 -4.76 -1.09
N LEU A 87 11.86 -4.12 -2.25
CA LEU A 87 11.72 -4.81 -3.54
C LEU A 87 13.02 -5.51 -3.95
N GLU A 88 14.16 -4.83 -3.83
CA GLU A 88 15.48 -5.39 -4.21
C GLU A 88 15.85 -6.62 -3.39
N VAL A 89 15.54 -6.63 -2.08
CA VAL A 89 15.83 -7.78 -1.20
C VAL A 89 14.72 -8.84 -1.24
N GLY A 90 13.62 -8.60 -1.96
CA GLY A 90 12.51 -9.55 -2.11
C GLY A 90 11.58 -9.65 -0.89
N GLU A 91 11.61 -8.68 0.02
CA GLU A 91 10.69 -8.57 1.14
C GLU A 91 9.30 -8.12 0.66
N LEU A 92 9.25 -7.26 -0.36
CA LEU A 92 8.04 -6.84 -1.05
C LEU A 92 7.96 -7.49 -2.44
N ASN A 93 6.80 -8.03 -2.78
CA ASN A 93 6.59 -8.69 -4.06
C ASN A 93 6.36 -7.66 -5.18
N GLU A 94 7.24 -7.67 -6.20
CA GLU A 94 7.17 -6.75 -7.34
C GLU A 94 5.86 -6.88 -8.13
N GLU A 95 5.37 -8.10 -8.35
CA GLU A 95 4.12 -8.33 -9.09
C GLU A 95 2.91 -7.70 -8.37
N MET A 96 2.86 -7.77 -7.04
CA MET A 96 1.79 -7.14 -6.26
C MET A 96 1.84 -5.62 -6.40
N VAL A 97 3.02 -5.01 -6.36
CA VAL A 97 3.20 -3.55 -6.52
C VAL A 97 2.80 -3.11 -7.92
N LEU A 98 3.22 -3.83 -8.96
CA LEU A 98 2.84 -3.53 -10.34
C LEU A 98 1.33 -3.65 -10.56
N ASN A 99 0.69 -4.71 -10.06
CA ASN A 99 -0.77 -4.88 -10.13
C ASN A 99 -1.51 -3.73 -9.44
N SER A 100 -1.03 -3.26 -8.30
CA SER A 100 -1.61 -2.11 -7.60
C SER A 100 -1.44 -0.81 -8.39
N ALA A 101 -0.26 -0.58 -8.97
CA ALA A 101 0.00 0.56 -9.84
C ALA A 101 -0.91 0.57 -11.07
N GLU A 102 -1.08 -0.57 -11.74
CA GLU A 102 -1.99 -0.72 -12.90
C GLU A 102 -3.43 -0.34 -12.55
N LYS A 103 -3.94 -0.79 -11.39
CA LYS A 103 -5.28 -0.42 -10.92
C LYS A 103 -5.42 1.11 -10.70
N VAL A 104 -4.38 1.74 -10.15
CA VAL A 104 -4.37 3.20 -9.92
C VAL A 104 -4.37 3.95 -11.25
N PHE A 105 -3.53 3.56 -12.22
CA PHE A 105 -3.48 4.17 -13.55
C PHE A 105 -4.82 3.98 -14.30
N ALA A 106 -5.39 2.78 -14.23
CA ALA A 106 -6.68 2.49 -14.84
C ALA A 106 -7.81 3.37 -14.26
N LEU A 107 -7.85 3.56 -12.94
CA LEU A 107 -8.82 4.44 -12.29
C LEU A 107 -8.69 5.91 -12.75
N LYS A 108 -7.45 6.35 -12.94
CA LYS A 108 -7.14 7.72 -13.39
C LYS A 108 -7.30 7.91 -14.89
N ASN A 109 -7.56 6.86 -15.66
CA ASN A 109 -7.53 6.86 -17.13
C ASN A 109 -6.20 7.39 -17.69
N VAL A 110 -5.09 7.03 -17.08
CA VAL A 110 -3.73 7.41 -17.49
C VAL A 110 -3.05 6.19 -18.08
N ASP A 111 -2.47 6.36 -19.28
CA ASP A 111 -1.59 5.35 -19.87
C ASP A 111 -0.21 5.44 -19.19
N PRO A 112 0.28 4.38 -18.54
CA PRO A 112 1.57 4.39 -17.86
C PRO A 112 2.74 4.75 -18.79
N CYS A 113 2.72 4.30 -20.04
CA CYS A 113 3.78 4.57 -21.01
C CYS A 113 3.81 6.05 -21.40
N GLN A 114 2.64 6.66 -21.68
CA GLN A 114 2.55 8.08 -21.95
C GLN A 114 2.94 8.95 -20.75
N PHE A 115 2.62 8.49 -19.55
CA PHE A 115 3.00 9.18 -18.32
C PHE A 115 4.53 9.22 -18.14
N LEU A 116 5.22 8.10 -18.37
CA LEU A 116 6.70 8.05 -18.32
C LEU A 116 7.36 8.94 -19.37
N GLU A 117 6.88 8.94 -20.62
CA GLU A 117 7.39 9.82 -21.68
C GLU A 117 7.24 11.31 -21.31
N THR A 118 6.16 11.67 -20.61
CA THR A 118 5.92 13.05 -20.17
C THR A 118 6.91 13.47 -19.09
N ILE A 119 7.19 12.61 -18.10
CA ILE A 119 8.16 12.89 -17.03
C ILE A 119 9.57 13.02 -17.59
N GLU A 120 9.99 12.13 -18.49
CA GLU A 120 11.31 12.19 -19.13
C GLU A 120 11.54 13.48 -19.92
N THR A 121 10.48 14.04 -20.52
CA THR A 121 10.54 15.32 -21.26
C THR A 121 10.57 16.54 -20.33
N GLU A 122 10.02 16.47 -19.11
CA GLU A 122 10.04 17.59 -18.16
C GLU A 122 11.33 17.67 -17.34
N ILE A 123 12.08 16.55 -17.21
CA ILE A 123 13.34 16.47 -16.44
C ILE A 123 14.57 16.83 -17.29
N ASN A 124 14.47 16.85 -18.63
CA ASN A 124 15.53 17.22 -19.58
C ASN A 124 15.35 18.66 -20.08
#